data_ebf5d82e64bcdd01487edabcd7f79d81
#
_entry.id   ebf5d82e64bcdd01487edabcd7f79d81
#
_cell.length_a   1.000
_cell.length_b   1.000
_cell.length_c   1.000
_cell.angle_alpha   90.00
_cell.angle_beta   90.00
_cell.angle_gamma   90.00
#
_symmetry.space_group_name_H-M   'P 1'
#
loop_
_entity.id
_entity.type
_entity.pdbx_description
1 polymer ?
#
loop_
_entity_poly.entity_id
_entity_poly.type
_entity_poly.pdbx_seq_one_letter_code
_entity_poly.pdbx_strand_id
1 'polypeptide(L)'
;MNILKLAKHLKEFTLDEIEMIAECDCKTELEHLLNGGKLVFEQGLYKYKEAEQKQTFEFIAKPKLYKNKKILFKDIALYYLNNRDLTYSTYKGYRYQLKYNILPYFGEKYIDEITYEMLIDFMTVMKSKYKPKTASNGVTLIGSIMKYAFFEGYIKYNPYFGVRNSMCK
;
A
#
# COMPACT_ATOMS: atom_id res chain seq x y z
N MET A 1 -29.35 5.98 -11.18
CA MET A 1 -28.27 6.45 -10.26
C MET A 1 -27.70 5.24 -9.53
N ASN A 2 -26.42 5.17 -9.19
CA ASN A 2 -25.84 3.97 -8.54
C ASN A 2 -26.05 4.01 -7.03
N ILE A 3 -26.95 3.17 -6.50
CA ILE A 3 -27.35 3.12 -5.08
C ILE A 3 -26.14 2.87 -4.15
N LEU A 4 -25.19 2.04 -4.56
CA LEU A 4 -23.98 1.81 -3.78
C LEU A 4 -23.15 3.09 -3.59
N LYS A 5 -23.11 3.96 -4.60
CA LYS A 5 -22.39 5.23 -4.55
C LYS A 5 -23.08 6.22 -3.62
N LEU A 6 -24.41 6.23 -3.63
CA LEU A 6 -25.24 7.04 -2.76
C LEU A 6 -25.14 6.57 -1.30
N ALA A 7 -25.24 5.26 -1.06
CA ALA A 7 -25.09 4.65 0.26
C ALA A 7 -23.72 4.94 0.90
N LYS A 8 -22.65 4.94 0.11
CA LYS A 8 -21.31 5.36 0.58
C LYS A 8 -21.24 6.81 1.03
N HIS A 9 -22.01 7.68 0.38
CA HIS A 9 -22.01 9.11 0.67
C HIS A 9 -22.81 9.43 1.93
N LEU A 10 -23.98 8.78 2.07
CA LEU A 10 -24.88 8.99 3.20
C LEU A 10 -24.43 8.33 4.50
N LYS A 11 -23.65 7.24 4.41
CA LYS A 11 -23.17 6.37 5.50
C LYS A 11 -24.27 5.64 6.26
N GLU A 12 -25.28 6.33 6.75
CA GLU A 12 -26.51 5.83 7.40
C GLU A 12 -27.72 6.50 6.74
N PHE A 13 -28.77 5.72 6.46
CA PHE A 13 -29.98 6.23 5.81
C PHE A 13 -31.16 5.27 6.01
N THR A 14 -32.38 5.79 5.89
CA THR A 14 -33.63 5.01 5.81
C THR A 14 -33.94 4.63 4.37
N LEU A 15 -34.86 3.67 4.20
CA LEU A 15 -35.35 3.32 2.86
C LEU A 15 -35.96 4.55 2.16
N ASP A 16 -36.81 5.31 2.87
CA ASP A 16 -37.50 6.47 2.31
C ASP A 16 -36.52 7.58 1.86
N GLU A 17 -35.43 7.79 2.62
CA GLU A 17 -34.43 8.79 2.26
C GLU A 17 -33.69 8.41 0.97
N ILE A 18 -33.31 7.15 0.81
CA ILE A 18 -32.57 6.74 -0.39
C ILE A 18 -33.49 6.68 -1.61
N GLU A 19 -34.77 6.26 -1.45
CA GLU A 19 -35.75 6.27 -2.52
C GLU A 19 -36.10 7.69 -2.99
N MET A 20 -36.21 8.65 -2.04
CA MET A 20 -36.44 10.05 -2.37
C MET A 20 -35.25 10.65 -3.16
N ILE A 21 -34.02 10.36 -2.80
CA ILE A 21 -32.83 10.90 -3.48
C ILE A 21 -32.60 10.18 -4.82
N ALA A 22 -32.87 8.88 -4.88
CA ALA A 22 -32.68 8.08 -6.07
C ALA A 22 -33.81 8.24 -7.11
N GLU A 23 -34.95 8.76 -6.68
CA GLU A 23 -36.18 8.88 -7.48
C GLU A 23 -36.64 7.54 -8.10
N CYS A 24 -36.40 6.42 -7.40
CA CYS A 24 -36.74 5.07 -7.86
C CYS A 24 -36.95 4.10 -6.68
N ASP A 25 -37.62 2.96 -6.93
CA ASP A 25 -37.69 1.86 -5.98
C ASP A 25 -36.32 1.20 -5.84
N CYS A 26 -35.75 1.28 -4.65
CA CYS A 26 -34.40 0.81 -4.36
C CYS A 26 -34.34 -0.52 -3.59
N LYS A 27 -35.51 -1.11 -3.24
CA LYS A 27 -35.60 -2.29 -2.36
C LYS A 27 -34.76 -3.47 -2.82
N THR A 28 -34.93 -3.82 -4.10
CA THR A 28 -34.22 -5.00 -4.69
C THR A 28 -32.71 -4.81 -4.67
N GLU A 29 -32.23 -3.60 -4.99
CA GLU A 29 -30.80 -3.32 -5.00
C GLU A 29 -30.23 -3.24 -3.58
N LEU A 30 -31.00 -2.72 -2.61
CA LEU A 30 -30.62 -2.72 -1.19
C LEU A 30 -30.54 -4.15 -0.63
N GLU A 31 -31.49 -5.02 -0.94
CA GLU A 31 -31.43 -6.43 -0.56
C GLU A 31 -30.17 -7.12 -1.15
N HIS A 32 -29.84 -6.84 -2.39
CA HIS A 32 -28.65 -7.35 -3.01
C HIS A 32 -27.35 -6.85 -2.32
N LEU A 33 -27.35 -5.59 -1.87
CA LEU A 33 -26.23 -4.99 -1.14
C LEU A 33 -26.12 -5.51 0.30
N LEU A 34 -27.25 -5.81 0.96
CA LEU A 34 -27.29 -6.49 2.26
C LEU A 34 -26.74 -7.91 2.16
N ASN A 35 -27.24 -8.70 1.21
CA ASN A 35 -26.80 -10.09 0.99
C ASN A 35 -25.32 -10.15 0.57
N GLY A 36 -24.84 -9.12 -0.14
CA GLY A 36 -23.43 -8.96 -0.50
C GLY A 36 -22.55 -8.43 0.63
N GLY A 37 -23.09 -8.22 1.83
CA GLY A 37 -22.36 -7.74 3.00
C GLY A 37 -21.82 -6.30 2.89
N LYS A 38 -22.34 -5.51 1.95
CA LYS A 38 -21.97 -4.10 1.75
C LYS A 38 -22.76 -3.13 2.60
N LEU A 39 -23.94 -3.56 3.03
CA LEU A 39 -24.81 -2.83 3.97
C LEU A 39 -25.12 -3.71 5.18
N VAL A 40 -25.48 -3.09 6.28
CA VAL A 40 -26.09 -3.72 7.46
C VAL A 40 -27.37 -2.98 7.75
N PHE A 41 -28.41 -3.70 8.13
CA PHE A 41 -29.68 -3.09 8.56
C PHE A 41 -29.83 -3.28 10.06
N GLU A 42 -29.79 -2.19 10.81
CA GLU A 42 -29.91 -2.16 12.25
C GLU A 42 -30.80 -1.00 12.71
N GLN A 43 -31.74 -1.30 13.61
CA GLN A 43 -32.61 -0.29 14.23
C GLN A 43 -33.40 0.58 13.23
N GLY A 44 -33.79 0.01 12.07
CA GLY A 44 -34.52 0.74 11.04
C GLY A 44 -33.67 1.56 10.08
N LEU A 45 -32.35 1.52 10.21
CA LEU A 45 -31.40 2.24 9.36
C LEU A 45 -30.54 1.28 8.56
N TYR A 46 -30.32 1.60 7.29
CA TYR A 46 -29.28 1.00 6.48
C TYR A 46 -27.96 1.71 6.74
N LYS A 47 -26.94 0.97 7.12
CA LYS A 47 -25.59 1.47 7.35
C LYS A 47 -24.69 0.94 6.26
N TYR A 48 -24.02 1.83 5.54
CA TYR A 48 -22.96 1.41 4.64
C TYR A 48 -21.83 0.81 5.49
N LYS A 49 -21.64 -0.50 5.33
CA LYS A 49 -20.46 -1.16 5.85
C LYS A 49 -19.30 -0.67 4.97
N GLU A 50 -18.64 0.41 5.38
CA GLU A 50 -17.26 0.56 4.94
C GLU A 50 -16.65 -0.80 5.24
N ALA A 51 -16.30 -1.55 4.18
CA ALA A 51 -15.52 -2.73 4.42
C ALA A 51 -14.48 -2.27 5.41
N GLU A 52 -14.57 -2.74 6.65
CA GLU A 52 -13.48 -2.63 7.60
C GLU A 52 -12.35 -3.37 6.91
N GLN A 53 -11.70 -2.67 6.02
CA GLN A 53 -10.36 -2.97 5.66
C GLN A 53 -9.59 -2.57 6.92
N LYS A 54 -9.87 -3.30 8.01
CA LYS A 54 -8.89 -3.52 9.03
C LYS A 54 -7.72 -4.03 8.23
N GLN A 55 -6.87 -3.08 7.80
CA GLN A 55 -5.49 -3.42 7.60
C GLN A 55 -5.15 -4.09 8.92
N THR A 56 -5.22 -5.42 8.96
CA THR A 56 -4.49 -6.19 9.93
C THR A 56 -3.05 -5.90 9.56
N PHE A 57 -2.56 -4.74 10.00
CA PHE A 57 -1.14 -4.48 10.06
C PHE A 57 -0.65 -5.54 11.03
N GLU A 58 -0.01 -6.58 10.49
CA GLU A 58 0.82 -7.40 11.33
C GLU A 58 1.73 -6.42 12.07
N PHE A 59 1.64 -6.43 13.41
CA PHE A 59 2.50 -5.58 14.21
C PHE A 59 3.94 -6.01 13.96
N ILE A 60 4.62 -5.25 13.12
CA ILE A 60 6.02 -5.47 12.81
C ILE A 60 6.80 -4.55 13.73
N ALA A 61 7.48 -5.14 14.70
CA ALA A 61 8.34 -4.41 15.60
C ALA A 61 9.46 -3.71 14.81
N LYS A 62 9.83 -2.48 15.22
CA LYS A 62 10.95 -1.76 14.63
C LYS A 62 12.21 -2.62 14.73
N PRO A 63 12.89 -2.92 13.61
CA PRO A 63 14.13 -3.67 13.64
C PRO A 63 15.14 -2.96 14.54
N LYS A 64 15.69 -3.68 15.51
CA LYS A 64 16.67 -3.11 16.44
C LYS A 64 18.08 -3.27 15.87
N LEU A 65 18.85 -2.15 15.88
CA LEU A 65 20.29 -2.21 15.66
C LEU A 65 20.95 -2.83 16.88
N TYR A 66 21.40 -4.07 16.74
CA TYR A 66 22.31 -4.68 17.70
C TYR A 66 23.75 -4.53 17.18
N LYS A 67 24.71 -4.26 18.05
CA LYS A 67 26.13 -4.34 17.69
C LYS A 67 26.37 -5.72 17.05
N ASN A 68 26.84 -5.74 15.80
CA ASN A 68 27.16 -6.94 14.99
C ASN A 68 25.99 -7.77 14.46
N LYS A 69 24.74 -7.30 14.48
CA LYS A 69 23.64 -8.03 13.85
C LYS A 69 23.25 -7.37 12.52
N LYS A 70 23.43 -8.09 11.42
CA LYS A 70 22.94 -7.70 10.11
C LYS A 70 21.42 -7.79 10.05
N ILE A 71 20.78 -6.82 9.40
CA ILE A 71 19.32 -6.73 9.27
C ILE A 71 18.94 -6.99 7.82
N LEU A 72 17.94 -7.83 7.59
CA LEU A 72 17.46 -8.12 6.25
C LEU A 72 16.67 -6.94 5.69
N PHE A 73 16.79 -6.73 4.39
CA PHE A 73 16.03 -5.69 3.69
C PHE A 73 14.52 -5.85 3.90
N LYS A 74 14.00 -7.09 3.87
CA LYS A 74 12.56 -7.37 4.05
C LYS A 74 12.02 -6.82 5.36
N ASP A 75 12.78 -6.94 6.46
CA ASP A 75 12.33 -6.51 7.80
C ASP A 75 12.16 -4.98 7.84
N ILE A 76 13.13 -4.25 7.27
CA ILE A 76 13.07 -2.80 7.17
C ILE A 76 11.96 -2.35 6.22
N ALA A 77 11.82 -3.01 5.07
CA ALA A 77 10.85 -2.65 4.06
C ALA A 77 9.40 -2.85 4.54
N LEU A 78 9.12 -3.96 5.23
CA LEU A 78 7.81 -4.23 5.80
C LEU A 78 7.51 -3.27 6.96
N TYR A 79 8.48 -3.03 7.84
CA TYR A 79 8.32 -2.04 8.91
C TYR A 79 8.03 -0.65 8.34
N TYR A 80 8.82 -0.20 7.36
CA TYR A 80 8.65 1.08 6.68
C TYR A 80 7.24 1.24 6.09
N LEU A 81 6.75 0.22 5.39
CA LEU A 81 5.45 0.27 4.76
C LEU A 81 4.30 0.33 5.77
N ASN A 82 4.39 -0.46 6.86
CA ASN A 82 3.31 -0.58 7.83
C ASN A 82 3.25 0.59 8.83
N ASN A 83 4.33 1.35 8.96
CA ASN A 83 4.39 2.48 9.90
C ASN A 83 4.30 3.86 9.21
N ARG A 84 3.84 3.90 7.96
CA ARG A 84 3.55 5.13 7.25
C ARG A 84 2.07 5.42 7.20
N ASP A 85 1.73 6.68 7.42
CA ASP A 85 0.38 7.17 7.15
C ASP A 85 0.18 7.28 5.63
N LEU A 86 -0.50 6.30 5.05
CA LEU A 86 -0.75 6.17 3.61
C LEU A 86 -2.25 5.98 3.38
N THR A 87 -2.76 6.56 2.30
CA THR A 87 -4.10 6.19 1.83
C THR A 87 -4.10 4.70 1.48
N TYR A 88 -5.25 4.04 1.67
CA TYR A 88 -5.40 2.62 1.37
C TYR A 88 -4.98 2.25 -0.06
N SER A 89 -5.33 3.07 -1.04
CA SER A 89 -4.95 2.85 -2.45
C SER A 89 -3.43 2.86 -2.64
N THR A 90 -2.74 3.81 -2.00
CA THR A 90 -1.27 3.92 -2.05
C THR A 90 -0.61 2.74 -1.34
N TYR A 91 -1.10 2.37 -0.16
CA TYR A 91 -0.61 1.21 0.59
C TYR A 91 -0.74 -0.08 -0.22
N LYS A 92 -1.92 -0.33 -0.81
CA LYS A 92 -2.16 -1.50 -1.66
C LYS A 92 -1.19 -1.55 -2.84
N GLY A 93 -0.96 -0.42 -3.50
CA GLY A 93 -0.01 -0.31 -4.60
C GLY A 93 1.42 -0.60 -4.17
N TYR A 94 1.85 -0.04 -3.04
CA TYR A 94 3.20 -0.26 -2.50
C TYR A 94 3.40 -1.70 -2.01
N ARG A 95 2.39 -2.29 -1.34
CA ARG A 95 2.43 -3.69 -0.93
C ARG A 95 2.57 -4.63 -2.13
N TYR A 96 1.86 -4.36 -3.22
CA TYR A 96 2.00 -5.10 -4.46
C TYR A 96 3.43 -4.99 -5.03
N GLN A 97 3.96 -3.76 -5.17
CA GLN A 97 5.30 -3.52 -5.65
C GLN A 97 6.34 -4.21 -4.76
N LEU A 98 6.19 -4.10 -3.45
CA LEU A 98 7.10 -4.75 -2.51
C LEU A 98 7.09 -6.26 -2.67
N LYS A 99 5.91 -6.88 -2.61
CA LYS A 99 5.76 -8.34 -2.65
C LYS A 99 6.23 -8.97 -3.96
N TYR A 100 5.86 -8.39 -5.09
CA TYR A 100 6.05 -9.05 -6.39
C TYR A 100 7.27 -8.56 -7.16
N ASN A 101 7.77 -7.37 -6.85
CA ASN A 101 8.88 -6.79 -7.60
C ASN A 101 10.15 -6.60 -6.79
N ILE A 102 10.06 -6.11 -5.55
CA ILE A 102 11.23 -5.71 -4.77
C ILE A 102 11.76 -6.85 -3.90
N LEU A 103 10.90 -7.50 -3.11
CA LEU A 103 11.33 -8.58 -2.22
C LEU A 103 11.98 -9.78 -2.92
N PRO A 104 11.54 -10.20 -4.12
CA PRO A 104 12.24 -11.26 -4.84
C PRO A 104 13.72 -10.96 -5.16
N TYR A 105 14.09 -9.66 -5.26
CA TYR A 105 15.46 -9.23 -5.52
C TYR A 105 16.27 -8.97 -4.26
N PHE A 106 15.65 -8.31 -3.28
CA PHE A 106 16.39 -7.74 -2.14
C PHE A 106 15.97 -8.34 -0.79
N GLY A 107 14.84 -9.06 -0.72
CA GLY A 107 14.25 -9.49 0.54
C GLY A 107 15.19 -10.24 1.46
N GLU A 108 15.93 -11.19 0.92
CA GLU A 108 16.86 -12.03 1.68
C GLU A 108 18.29 -11.46 1.75
N LYS A 109 18.51 -10.26 1.22
CA LYS A 109 19.80 -9.56 1.34
C LYS A 109 19.84 -8.71 2.60
N TYR A 110 21.02 -8.57 3.18
CA TYR A 110 21.20 -7.60 4.25
C TYR A 110 21.18 -6.19 3.70
N ILE A 111 20.61 -5.26 4.47
CA ILE A 111 20.39 -3.88 3.99
C ILE A 111 21.69 -3.15 3.69
N ASP A 112 22.78 -3.47 4.39
CA ASP A 112 24.12 -2.90 4.22
C ASP A 112 24.90 -3.51 3.05
N GLU A 113 24.41 -4.61 2.48
CA GLU A 113 25.02 -5.28 1.31
C GLU A 113 24.41 -4.82 -0.03
N ILE A 114 23.36 -4.01 0.01
CA ILE A 114 22.74 -3.48 -1.21
C ILE A 114 23.64 -2.40 -1.81
N THR A 115 24.15 -2.67 -3.01
CA THR A 115 25.05 -1.76 -3.73
C THR A 115 24.31 -0.91 -4.76
N TYR A 116 25.01 0.11 -5.27
CA TYR A 116 24.54 0.93 -6.37
C TYR A 116 24.26 0.10 -7.63
N GLU A 117 25.16 -0.82 -7.97
CA GLU A 117 25.06 -1.70 -9.15
C GLU A 117 23.78 -2.56 -9.07
N MET A 118 23.50 -3.16 -7.91
CA MET A 118 22.28 -3.94 -7.71
C MET A 118 21.02 -3.12 -7.92
N LEU A 119 21.03 -1.84 -7.54
CA LEU A 119 19.90 -0.93 -7.75
C LEU A 119 19.74 -0.55 -9.24
N ILE A 120 20.83 -0.36 -9.96
CA ILE A 120 20.81 -0.11 -11.42
C ILE A 120 20.30 -1.35 -12.18
N ASP A 121 20.75 -2.54 -11.83
CA ASP A 121 20.27 -3.79 -12.42
C ASP A 121 18.78 -3.97 -12.18
N PHE A 122 18.33 -3.78 -10.95
CA PHE A 122 16.91 -3.81 -10.62
C PHE A 122 16.10 -2.80 -11.44
N MET A 123 16.58 -1.57 -11.55
CA MET A 123 15.92 -0.53 -12.34
C MET A 123 15.84 -0.92 -13.82
N THR A 124 16.89 -1.50 -14.38
CA THR A 124 16.94 -1.98 -15.76
C THR A 124 15.91 -3.07 -16.00
N VAL A 125 15.84 -4.05 -15.10
CA VAL A 125 14.81 -5.11 -15.15
C VAL A 125 13.40 -4.55 -15.02
N MET A 126 13.18 -3.59 -14.12
CA MET A 126 11.87 -2.95 -13.98
C MET A 126 11.44 -2.22 -15.25
N LYS A 127 12.37 -1.50 -15.90
CA LYS A 127 12.10 -0.78 -17.16
C LYS A 127 11.82 -1.72 -18.33
N SER A 128 12.48 -2.87 -18.40
CA SER A 128 12.26 -3.86 -19.46
C SER A 128 10.94 -4.63 -19.30
N LYS A 129 10.50 -4.84 -18.05
CA LYS A 129 9.38 -5.73 -17.71
C LYS A 129 8.03 -5.00 -17.58
N TYR A 130 8.05 -3.73 -17.23
CA TYR A 130 6.85 -2.97 -16.87
C TYR A 130 6.73 -1.65 -17.63
N LYS A 131 5.48 -1.16 -17.71
CA LYS A 131 5.22 0.20 -18.24
C LYS A 131 5.98 1.25 -17.41
N PRO A 132 6.39 2.38 -18.01
CA PRO A 132 7.22 3.40 -17.35
C PRO A 132 6.72 3.85 -15.98
N LYS A 133 5.41 4.03 -15.83
CA LYS A 133 4.80 4.42 -14.54
C LYS A 133 4.97 3.35 -13.46
N THR A 134 4.78 2.08 -13.80
CA THR A 134 4.93 0.95 -12.87
C THR A 134 6.39 0.78 -12.46
N ALA A 135 7.30 0.84 -13.42
CA ALA A 135 8.74 0.80 -13.18
C ALA A 135 9.19 1.94 -12.26
N SER A 136 8.77 3.17 -12.56
CA SER A 136 9.07 4.36 -11.76
C SER A 136 8.57 4.23 -10.32
N ASN A 137 7.35 3.71 -10.11
CA ASN A 137 6.80 3.51 -8.77
C ASN A 137 7.63 2.52 -7.95
N GLY A 138 8.07 1.40 -8.55
CA GLY A 138 8.93 0.41 -7.87
C GLY A 138 10.30 0.99 -7.49
N VAL A 139 10.92 1.73 -8.41
CA VAL A 139 12.22 2.39 -8.19
C VAL A 139 12.11 3.49 -7.12
N THR A 140 11.02 4.26 -7.13
CA THR A 140 10.77 5.29 -6.10
C THR A 140 10.56 4.66 -4.73
N LEU A 141 9.84 3.54 -4.64
CA LEU A 141 9.58 2.86 -3.38
C LEU A 141 10.88 2.33 -2.75
N ILE A 142 11.73 1.64 -3.53
CA ILE A 142 13.02 1.17 -2.99
C ILE A 142 13.90 2.34 -2.56
N GLY A 143 13.93 3.43 -3.33
CA GLY A 143 14.64 4.64 -2.95
C GLY A 143 14.17 5.23 -1.62
N SER A 144 12.87 5.20 -1.36
CA SER A 144 12.28 5.67 -0.09
C SER A 144 12.65 4.76 1.08
N ILE A 145 12.68 3.43 0.87
CA ILE A 145 13.10 2.45 1.89
C ILE A 145 14.60 2.64 2.22
N MET A 146 15.44 2.77 1.20
CA MET A 146 16.88 2.99 1.38
C MET A 146 17.17 4.33 2.10
N LYS A 147 16.42 5.37 1.77
CA LYS A 147 16.49 6.66 2.45
C LYS A 147 16.09 6.53 3.93
N TYR A 148 15.01 5.82 4.22
CA TYR A 148 14.59 5.52 5.58
C TYR A 148 15.69 4.77 6.34
N ALA A 149 16.23 3.70 5.75
CA ALA A 149 17.31 2.92 6.35
C ALA A 149 18.55 3.76 6.69
N PHE A 150 18.89 4.72 5.85
CA PHE A 150 19.98 5.65 6.09
C PHE A 150 19.70 6.61 7.26
N PHE A 151 18.52 7.23 7.31
CA PHE A 151 18.17 8.15 8.40
C PHE A 151 18.01 7.46 9.75
N GLU A 152 17.58 6.21 9.77
CA GLU A 152 17.48 5.41 11.01
C GLU A 152 18.83 4.78 11.42
N GLY A 153 19.89 5.01 10.64
CA GLY A 153 21.23 4.53 10.95
C GLY A 153 21.47 3.05 10.68
N TYR A 154 20.58 2.37 9.93
CA TYR A 154 20.75 0.97 9.53
C TYR A 154 21.88 0.79 8.52
N ILE A 155 22.13 1.80 7.70
CA ILE A 155 23.23 1.87 6.73
C ILE A 155 24.01 3.18 6.91
N LYS A 156 25.33 3.11 6.72
CA LYS A 156 26.22 4.30 6.80
C LYS A 156 26.19 5.16 5.53
N TYR A 157 25.86 4.54 4.39
CA TYR A 157 25.81 5.18 3.09
C TYR A 157 24.55 4.73 2.35
N ASN A 158 23.89 5.65 1.65
CA ASN A 158 22.73 5.31 0.84
C ASN A 158 23.12 5.21 -0.65
N PRO A 159 23.19 3.99 -1.21
CA PRO A 159 23.58 3.79 -2.60
C PRO A 159 22.56 4.36 -3.60
N TYR A 160 21.33 4.61 -3.19
CA TYR A 160 20.29 5.18 -4.05
C TYR A 160 20.56 6.64 -4.44
N PHE A 161 21.36 7.39 -3.71
CA PHE A 161 21.71 8.76 -4.08
C PHE A 161 22.43 8.82 -5.43
N GLY A 162 23.27 7.82 -5.75
CA GLY A 162 23.90 7.70 -7.07
C GLY A 162 22.90 7.38 -8.18
N VAL A 163 21.90 6.54 -7.91
CA VAL A 163 20.88 6.13 -8.88
C VAL A 163 20.05 7.33 -9.35
N ARG A 164 19.65 8.22 -8.44
CA ARG A 164 18.88 9.42 -8.78
C ARG A 164 19.61 10.30 -9.78
N ASN A 165 20.91 10.46 -9.63
CA ASN A 165 21.73 11.28 -10.53
C ASN A 165 21.86 10.67 -11.93
N SER A 166 21.83 9.35 -12.05
CA SER A 166 21.89 8.65 -13.35
C SER A 166 20.57 8.66 -14.11
N MET A 167 19.44 8.94 -13.43
CA MET A 167 18.13 9.07 -14.09
C MET A 167 17.88 10.44 -14.71
N CYS A 168 18.68 11.44 -14.36
CA CYS A 168 18.58 12.80 -14.87
C CYS A 168 19.47 13.08 -16.10
N LYS A 169 20.15 12.07 -16.62
CA LYS A 169 20.88 12.09 -17.89
C LYS A 169 20.14 11.30 -18.93
#